data_17aab4fde250e25bf35f767358c3863b
#
_entry.id   17aab4fde250e25bf35f767358c3863b
#
_cell.length_a   1.000
_cell.length_b   1.000
_cell.length_c   1.000
_cell.angle_alpha   90.00
_cell.angle_beta   90.00
_cell.angle_gamma   90.00
#
_symmetry.space_group_name_H-M   'P 1'
#
loop_
_entity.id
_entity.type
_entity.pdbx_description
1 polymer ?
#
loop_
_entity_poly.entity_id
_entity_poly.type
_entity_poly.pdbx_seq_one_letter_code
_entity_poly.pdbx_strand_id
1 'polypeptide(L)'
;MDAVDEAVRGASRPIEDLGMIGDTRTAALVGSDGSIDWMCIPSFDGSPVFGRLVGGVAAGRFRMGPNAPATVIDREYRHETATLRTTWVTDAGRLTLTEAMVSEVAGRFLPTTLLVRRLSAVEGPVEVGIEFDPRLGERHVAPRVERRGDVTVCSWGAEAMALTCSANLDLEPGGTHTVTIEAGEDLTIVVGVADHEPLIYVDPARAWAAVCDDERGWRSWCADIPDDIPHRDTVVRSLLTLRLLTYSPSGAPVAAPTTSLPEDPGGIRNWDYRFAWPRDASIGIGAFLGVGKDDEARHFLAWLLHASRRDRPRLPVLLTLHGRHPRGEGEMTGWPGYANSRPVRVGNGAADQHQLDGYGWVIDAAWLLTAAGHGLYTETWRALRGFVDEVVARWRDPDAGIWEVRGDEA
;
A
#
# COMPACT_ATOMS: atom_id res chain seq x y z
N MET A 1 -0.77 -7.88 35.12
CA MET A 1 -1.02 -7.81 33.64
C MET A 1 -2.40 -8.40 33.45
N ASP A 2 -3.39 -7.53 33.29
CA ASP A 2 -4.79 -7.87 33.51
C ASP A 2 -5.39 -8.65 32.31
N ALA A 3 -6.33 -9.56 32.60
CA ALA A 3 -7.11 -10.33 31.62
C ALA A 3 -7.80 -9.45 30.55
N VAL A 4 -7.98 -8.16 30.85
CA VAL A 4 -8.47 -7.13 29.91
C VAL A 4 -7.41 -6.81 28.84
N ASP A 5 -6.11 -6.76 29.20
CA ASP A 5 -5.01 -6.54 28.27
C ASP A 5 -4.81 -7.73 27.31
N GLU A 6 -5.05 -8.94 27.80
CA GLU A 6 -4.96 -10.17 27.00
C GLU A 6 -6.16 -10.30 26.04
N ALA A 7 -7.36 -9.91 26.48
CA ALA A 7 -8.55 -9.85 25.62
C ALA A 7 -8.47 -8.77 24.55
N VAL A 8 -7.79 -7.66 24.81
CA VAL A 8 -7.60 -6.56 23.86
C VAL A 8 -6.49 -6.86 22.86
N ARG A 9 -5.40 -7.53 23.28
CA ARG A 9 -4.37 -8.07 22.38
C ARG A 9 -4.93 -9.15 21.47
N GLY A 10 -5.87 -9.96 21.96
CA GLY A 10 -6.60 -10.97 21.17
C GLY A 10 -7.60 -10.41 20.16
N ALA A 11 -7.91 -9.10 20.19
CA ALA A 11 -8.86 -8.46 19.28
C ALA A 11 -8.19 -7.84 18.01
N SER A 12 -6.87 -7.65 18.02
CA SER A 12 -6.13 -7.15 16.85
C SER A 12 -5.65 -8.31 15.99
N ARG A 13 -5.93 -8.26 14.70
CA ARG A 13 -5.43 -9.25 13.74
C ARG A 13 -3.90 -9.24 13.75
N PRO A 14 -3.22 -10.40 13.80
CA PRO A 14 -1.78 -10.47 13.62
C PRO A 14 -1.35 -9.88 12.27
N ILE A 15 -0.23 -9.14 12.25
CA ILE A 15 0.26 -8.50 11.01
C ILE A 15 0.62 -9.55 9.96
N GLU A 16 1.17 -10.70 10.36
CA GLU A 16 1.51 -11.84 9.50
C GLU A 16 0.29 -12.46 8.81
N ASP A 17 -0.93 -12.21 9.33
CA ASP A 17 -2.18 -12.63 8.68
C ASP A 17 -2.62 -11.69 7.55
N LEU A 18 -1.89 -10.61 7.31
CA LEU A 18 -2.23 -9.64 6.27
C LEU A 18 -1.47 -9.90 4.97
N GLY A 19 -2.21 -10.01 3.86
CA GLY A 19 -1.64 -9.92 2.52
C GLY A 19 -1.80 -8.51 1.96
N MET A 20 -0.82 -8.02 1.22
CA MET A 20 -0.89 -6.71 0.57
C MET A 20 -1.20 -6.87 -0.92
N ILE A 21 -2.24 -6.19 -1.39
CA ILE A 21 -2.50 -5.95 -2.81
C ILE A 21 -2.38 -4.45 -3.09
N GLY A 22 -2.06 -4.06 -4.31
CA GLY A 22 -1.87 -2.64 -4.65
C GLY A 22 -1.82 -2.40 -6.16
N ASP A 23 -1.89 -1.13 -6.54
CA ASP A 23 -1.91 -0.66 -7.92
C ASP A 23 -0.82 0.38 -8.22
N THR A 24 0.20 0.48 -7.36
CA THR A 24 1.24 1.50 -7.42
C THR A 24 0.77 2.94 -7.13
N ARG A 25 -0.48 3.13 -6.73
CA ARG A 25 -1.04 4.41 -6.25
C ARG A 25 -1.42 4.33 -4.78
N THR A 26 -2.00 3.21 -4.40
CA THR A 26 -2.33 2.85 -3.02
C THR A 26 -2.22 1.34 -2.83
N ALA A 27 -2.42 0.89 -1.60
CA ALA A 27 -2.45 -0.52 -1.27
C ALA A 27 -3.57 -0.83 -0.29
N ALA A 28 -4.04 -2.07 -0.34
CA ALA A 28 -4.98 -2.64 0.61
C ALA A 28 -4.33 -3.81 1.37
N LEU A 29 -4.51 -3.85 2.68
CA LEU A 29 -4.12 -4.97 3.53
C LEU A 29 -5.33 -5.86 3.78
N VAL A 30 -5.21 -7.09 3.33
CA VAL A 30 -6.27 -8.09 3.32
C VAL A 30 -6.01 -9.15 4.38
N GLY A 31 -6.99 -9.43 5.22
CA GLY A 31 -6.96 -10.51 6.22
C GLY A 31 -7.40 -11.86 5.64
N SER A 32 -7.06 -12.94 6.36
CA SER A 32 -7.43 -14.32 5.98
C SER A 32 -8.95 -14.59 6.00
N ASP A 33 -9.74 -13.73 6.64
CA ASP A 33 -11.22 -13.76 6.62
C ASP A 33 -11.83 -13.01 5.42
N GLY A 34 -10.99 -12.52 4.50
CA GLY A 34 -11.40 -11.72 3.36
C GLY A 34 -11.79 -10.28 3.69
N SER A 35 -11.34 -9.73 4.83
CA SER A 35 -11.51 -8.30 5.14
C SER A 35 -10.35 -7.45 4.61
N ILE A 36 -10.65 -6.29 4.06
CA ILE A 36 -9.69 -5.19 3.90
C ILE A 36 -9.80 -4.34 5.14
N ASP A 37 -8.76 -4.35 5.96
CA ASP A 37 -8.70 -3.65 7.24
C ASP A 37 -7.83 -2.38 7.17
N TRP A 38 -7.12 -2.17 6.05
CA TRP A 38 -6.37 -0.96 5.76
C TRP A 38 -6.35 -0.64 4.27
N MET A 39 -6.72 0.58 3.91
CA MET A 39 -6.57 1.15 2.58
C MET A 39 -6.72 2.68 2.67
N CYS A 40 -5.78 3.42 2.12
CA CYS A 40 -5.87 4.88 1.96
C CYS A 40 -6.34 5.23 0.55
N ILE A 41 -6.99 6.39 0.39
CA ILE A 41 -7.40 6.95 -0.89
C ILE A 41 -7.07 8.45 -0.93
N PRO A 42 -6.78 9.02 -2.10
CA PRO A 42 -6.59 8.37 -3.41
C PRO A 42 -5.19 7.76 -3.58
N SER A 43 -4.29 7.96 -2.60
CA SER A 43 -2.89 7.54 -2.61
C SER A 43 -2.46 6.97 -1.25
N PHE A 44 -1.24 6.41 -1.18
CA PHE A 44 -0.70 5.85 0.07
C PHE A 44 -0.75 6.84 1.23
N ASP A 45 -0.41 8.12 0.99
CA ASP A 45 -0.40 9.20 1.99
C ASP A 45 -1.75 9.91 2.15
N GLY A 46 -2.80 9.40 1.48
CA GLY A 46 -4.17 9.90 1.59
C GLY A 46 -4.87 9.51 2.89
N SER A 47 -6.16 9.83 2.96
CA SER A 47 -6.99 9.45 4.10
C SER A 47 -7.34 7.95 4.06
N PRO A 48 -7.25 7.22 5.18
CA PRO A 48 -7.74 5.86 5.23
C PRO A 48 -9.26 5.83 5.03
N VAL A 49 -9.72 4.94 4.15
CA VAL A 49 -11.14 4.67 3.88
C VAL A 49 -11.58 3.35 4.50
N PHE A 50 -10.66 2.41 4.63
CA PHE A 50 -10.77 1.23 5.48
C PHE A 50 -9.61 1.31 6.47
N GLY A 51 -9.89 1.66 7.71
CA GLY A 51 -8.86 1.98 8.69
C GLY A 51 -8.89 1.10 9.94
N ARG A 52 -9.65 -0.02 9.91
CA ARG A 52 -9.91 -0.87 11.08
C ARG A 52 -8.65 -1.35 11.77
N LEU A 53 -7.57 -1.60 11.03
CA LEU A 53 -6.29 -2.10 11.56
C LEU A 53 -5.74 -1.22 12.70
N VAL A 54 -5.87 0.11 12.56
CA VAL A 54 -5.32 1.09 13.49
C VAL A 54 -6.42 1.92 14.17
N GLY A 55 -7.51 2.19 13.45
CA GLY A 55 -8.63 3.02 13.90
C GLY A 55 -9.73 2.26 14.63
N GLY A 56 -9.63 0.93 14.71
CA GLY A 56 -10.64 0.09 15.35
C GLY A 56 -11.90 -0.09 14.52
N VAL A 57 -12.94 -0.67 15.14
CA VAL A 57 -14.17 -1.12 14.45
C VAL A 57 -14.87 0.01 13.69
N ALA A 58 -14.87 1.23 14.22
CA ALA A 58 -15.55 2.37 13.61
C ALA A 58 -14.85 2.94 12.37
N ALA A 59 -13.61 2.57 12.11
CA ALA A 59 -12.81 3.11 11.01
C ALA A 59 -13.04 2.43 9.65
N GLY A 60 -14.10 1.64 9.56
CA GLY A 60 -14.53 1.03 8.30
C GLY A 60 -13.73 -0.20 7.88
N ARG A 61 -14.38 -1.04 7.08
CA ARG A 61 -13.78 -2.22 6.44
C ARG A 61 -14.54 -2.65 5.20
N PHE A 62 -13.92 -3.49 4.39
CA PHE A 62 -14.59 -4.18 3.30
C PHE A 62 -14.31 -5.68 3.40
N ARG A 63 -15.31 -6.48 3.82
CA ARG A 63 -15.20 -7.92 3.95
C ARG A 63 -16.02 -8.65 2.89
N MET A 64 -15.43 -9.70 2.33
CA MET A 64 -16.10 -10.69 1.48
C MET A 64 -15.59 -12.08 1.87
N GLY A 65 -16.45 -12.97 2.31
CA GLY A 65 -16.02 -14.31 2.70
C GLY A 65 -17.19 -15.18 3.21
N PRO A 66 -16.93 -16.42 3.62
CA PRO A 66 -17.96 -17.31 4.14
C PRO A 66 -18.71 -16.68 5.32
N ASN A 67 -20.03 -16.87 5.36
CA ASN A 67 -20.87 -16.44 6.48
C ASN A 67 -20.87 -17.47 7.63
N ALA A 68 -20.70 -18.74 7.29
CA ALA A 68 -20.53 -19.85 8.22
C ALA A 68 -19.08 -20.00 8.70
N PRO A 69 -18.81 -20.72 9.81
CA PRO A 69 -17.46 -21.10 10.19
C PRO A 69 -16.70 -21.77 9.05
N ALA A 70 -15.47 -21.33 8.81
CA ALA A 70 -14.66 -21.77 7.69
C ALA A 70 -13.21 -21.92 8.09
N THR A 71 -12.50 -22.87 7.47
CA THR A 71 -11.06 -23.05 7.62
C THR A 71 -10.35 -22.59 6.37
N VAL A 72 -9.35 -21.74 6.51
CA VAL A 72 -8.43 -21.39 5.43
C VAL A 72 -7.55 -22.60 5.14
N ILE A 73 -7.63 -23.10 3.91
CA ILE A 73 -6.82 -24.26 3.47
C ILE A 73 -5.69 -23.87 2.54
N ASP A 74 -5.78 -22.69 1.92
CA ASP A 74 -4.76 -22.17 1.01
C ASP A 74 -4.84 -20.65 0.99
N ARG A 75 -3.66 -19.99 1.05
CA ARG A 75 -3.55 -18.56 0.90
C ARG A 75 -2.22 -18.20 0.29
N GLU A 76 -2.26 -17.74 -0.94
CA GLU A 76 -1.07 -17.47 -1.74
C GLU A 76 -1.25 -16.30 -2.69
N TYR A 77 -0.14 -15.71 -3.11
CA TYR A 77 -0.16 -14.88 -4.32
C TYR A 77 -0.09 -15.79 -5.55
N ARG A 78 -0.86 -15.48 -6.57
CA ARG A 78 -0.70 -16.15 -7.86
C ARG A 78 0.73 -15.91 -8.36
N HIS A 79 1.33 -16.95 -8.91
CA HIS A 79 2.73 -16.97 -9.31
C HIS A 79 3.14 -15.71 -10.10
N GLU A 80 4.18 -15.02 -9.62
CA GLU A 80 4.74 -13.78 -10.19
C GLU A 80 3.72 -12.67 -10.45
N THR A 81 2.75 -12.51 -9.55
CA THR A 81 1.74 -11.44 -9.64
C THR A 81 1.52 -10.74 -8.31
N ALA A 82 0.73 -9.66 -8.34
CA ALA A 82 0.22 -8.97 -7.16
C ALA A 82 -1.20 -9.43 -6.76
N THR A 83 -1.73 -10.48 -7.39
CA THR A 83 -3.06 -11.04 -7.11
C THR A 83 -3.00 -12.01 -5.96
N LEU A 84 -3.77 -11.75 -4.90
CA LEU A 84 -3.90 -12.63 -3.73
C LEU A 84 -5.08 -13.57 -3.90
N ARG A 85 -4.90 -14.84 -3.52
CA ARG A 85 -5.93 -15.86 -3.49
C ARG A 85 -6.05 -16.45 -2.10
N THR A 86 -7.26 -16.52 -1.55
CA THR A 86 -7.58 -17.18 -0.29
C THR A 86 -8.67 -18.22 -0.52
N THR A 87 -8.47 -19.45 -0.08
CA THR A 87 -9.44 -20.54 -0.23
C THR A 87 -9.87 -21.05 1.12
N TRP A 88 -11.18 -21.16 1.31
CA TRP A 88 -11.82 -21.70 2.51
C TRP A 88 -12.59 -22.98 2.22
N VAL A 89 -12.63 -23.83 3.23
CA VAL A 89 -13.56 -24.96 3.31
C VAL A 89 -14.57 -24.68 4.42
N THR A 90 -15.84 -24.90 4.10
CA THR A 90 -16.98 -24.87 5.02
C THR A 90 -17.66 -26.24 4.99
N ASP A 91 -18.61 -26.48 5.90
CA ASP A 91 -19.44 -27.70 5.85
C ASP A 91 -20.29 -27.79 4.54
N ALA A 92 -20.56 -26.65 3.89
CA ALA A 92 -21.37 -26.57 2.68
C ALA A 92 -20.55 -26.70 1.38
N GLY A 93 -19.23 -26.43 1.42
CA GLY A 93 -18.41 -26.49 0.22
C GLY A 93 -17.09 -25.73 0.32
N ARG A 94 -16.51 -25.46 -0.85
CA ARG A 94 -15.22 -24.76 -0.99
C ARG A 94 -15.40 -23.44 -1.73
N LEU A 95 -14.92 -22.37 -1.12
CA LEU A 95 -14.99 -21.00 -1.63
C LEU A 95 -13.57 -20.43 -1.83
N THR A 96 -13.35 -19.76 -2.95
CA THR A 96 -12.09 -19.05 -3.22
C THR A 96 -12.37 -17.57 -3.46
N LEU A 97 -11.65 -16.69 -2.77
CA LEU A 97 -11.59 -15.26 -3.03
C LEU A 97 -10.30 -14.94 -3.77
N THR A 98 -10.42 -14.31 -4.94
CA THR A 98 -9.29 -13.76 -5.69
C THR A 98 -9.41 -12.26 -5.71
N GLU A 99 -8.33 -11.56 -5.32
CA GLU A 99 -8.30 -10.12 -5.09
C GLU A 99 -7.11 -9.48 -5.77
N ALA A 100 -7.36 -8.39 -6.48
CA ALA A 100 -6.31 -7.60 -7.13
C ALA A 100 -6.71 -6.13 -7.19
N MET A 101 -5.70 -5.28 -7.23
CA MET A 101 -5.82 -3.89 -7.66
C MET A 101 -5.10 -3.78 -9.00
N VAL A 102 -5.81 -3.28 -10.03
CA VAL A 102 -5.27 -3.24 -11.39
C VAL A 102 -4.31 -2.07 -11.53
N SER A 103 -3.03 -2.37 -11.76
CA SER A 103 -1.99 -1.35 -11.92
C SER A 103 -1.84 -0.87 -13.36
N GLU A 104 -1.95 -1.79 -14.32
CA GLU A 104 -1.72 -1.51 -15.74
C GLU A 104 -2.83 -2.09 -16.62
N VAL A 105 -3.15 -1.37 -17.70
CA VAL A 105 -3.98 -1.88 -18.80
C VAL A 105 -3.26 -1.58 -20.11
N ALA A 106 -3.04 -2.62 -20.91
CA ALA A 106 -2.32 -2.53 -22.19
C ALA A 106 -0.92 -1.86 -22.05
N GLY A 107 -0.17 -2.19 -20.99
CA GLY A 107 1.17 -1.66 -20.70
C GLY A 107 1.20 -0.20 -20.26
N ARG A 108 0.09 0.35 -19.77
CA ARG A 108 0.01 1.72 -19.24
C ARG A 108 -0.59 1.72 -17.84
N PHE A 109 0.04 2.44 -16.93
CA PHE A 109 -0.50 2.64 -15.58
C PHE A 109 -1.88 3.29 -15.63
N LEU A 110 -2.79 2.76 -14.81
CA LEU A 110 -4.11 3.36 -14.65
C LEU A 110 -4.00 4.70 -13.89
N PRO A 111 -4.71 5.74 -14.34
CA PRO A 111 -4.75 7.02 -13.61
C PRO A 111 -5.67 6.97 -12.37
N THR A 112 -6.39 5.88 -12.17
CA THR A 112 -7.36 5.68 -11.08
C THR A 112 -7.15 4.31 -10.42
N THR A 113 -7.58 4.16 -9.18
CA THR A 113 -7.58 2.88 -8.49
C THR A 113 -8.78 2.04 -8.90
N LEU A 114 -8.54 0.79 -9.24
CA LEU A 114 -9.54 -0.22 -9.57
C LEU A 114 -9.28 -1.49 -8.73
N LEU A 115 -10.03 -1.64 -7.64
CA LEU A 115 -10.00 -2.83 -6.80
C LEU A 115 -11.04 -3.84 -7.30
N VAL A 116 -10.61 -5.07 -7.55
CA VAL A 116 -11.47 -6.17 -8.03
C VAL A 116 -11.38 -7.33 -7.05
N ARG A 117 -12.54 -7.78 -6.59
CA ARG A 117 -12.68 -8.90 -5.64
C ARG A 117 -13.66 -9.91 -6.21
N ARG A 118 -13.23 -11.16 -6.39
CA ARG A 118 -14.05 -12.21 -6.99
C ARG A 118 -14.11 -13.44 -6.09
N LEU A 119 -15.29 -13.79 -5.66
CA LEU A 119 -15.61 -15.05 -4.98
C LEU A 119 -16.03 -16.09 -6.02
N SER A 120 -15.50 -17.30 -5.89
CA SER A 120 -15.82 -18.45 -6.74
C SER A 120 -16.17 -19.64 -5.85
N ALA A 121 -17.38 -20.18 -5.95
CA ALA A 121 -17.74 -21.42 -5.28
C ALA A 121 -17.25 -22.61 -6.11
N VAL A 122 -16.23 -23.30 -5.62
CA VAL A 122 -15.58 -24.42 -6.32
C VAL A 122 -16.37 -25.72 -6.10
N GLU A 123 -16.89 -25.91 -4.90
CA GLU A 123 -17.66 -27.10 -4.50
C GLU A 123 -18.83 -26.65 -3.62
N GLY A 124 -20.03 -27.18 -3.89
CA GLY A 124 -21.27 -26.95 -3.14
C GLY A 124 -21.75 -25.49 -3.20
N PRO A 125 -22.98 -25.20 -2.80
CA PRO A 125 -23.47 -23.87 -2.57
C PRO A 125 -22.84 -23.30 -1.28
N VAL A 126 -22.26 -22.11 -1.33
CA VAL A 126 -21.68 -21.46 -0.15
C VAL A 126 -22.38 -20.14 0.11
N GLU A 127 -22.91 -19.97 1.32
CA GLU A 127 -23.41 -18.68 1.78
C GLU A 127 -22.26 -17.76 2.14
N VAL A 128 -22.23 -16.57 1.53
CA VAL A 128 -21.20 -15.56 1.73
C VAL A 128 -21.75 -14.29 2.34
N GLY A 129 -20.97 -13.68 3.24
CA GLY A 129 -21.22 -12.37 3.82
C GLY A 129 -20.41 -11.29 3.12
N ILE A 130 -21.05 -10.18 2.80
CA ILE A 130 -20.42 -8.99 2.21
C ILE A 130 -20.70 -7.82 3.14
N GLU A 131 -19.65 -7.20 3.64
CA GLU A 131 -19.72 -5.97 4.44
C GLU A 131 -18.90 -4.89 3.73
N PHE A 132 -19.55 -3.84 3.29
CA PHE A 132 -18.90 -2.67 2.69
C PHE A 132 -19.23 -1.45 3.53
N ASP A 133 -18.29 -1.05 4.39
CA ASP A 133 -18.45 0.09 5.30
C ASP A 133 -17.26 1.04 5.15
N PRO A 134 -17.21 1.86 4.09
CA PRO A 134 -16.16 2.86 3.91
C PRO A 134 -16.35 4.03 4.88
N ARG A 135 -15.28 4.41 5.59
CA ARG A 135 -15.25 5.52 6.55
C ARG A 135 -14.01 6.37 6.31
N LEU A 136 -14.19 7.62 5.92
CA LEU A 136 -13.05 8.45 5.52
C LEU A 136 -12.39 9.16 6.71
N GLY A 137 -11.07 8.97 6.80
CA GLY A 137 -10.16 9.73 7.63
C GLY A 137 -10.37 9.58 9.13
N GLU A 138 -9.73 10.46 9.89
CA GLU A 138 -9.67 10.44 11.36
C GLU A 138 -11.04 10.43 12.03
N ARG A 139 -12.00 11.14 11.44
CA ARG A 139 -13.36 11.28 12.00
C ARG A 139 -14.31 10.16 11.60
N HIS A 140 -13.84 9.16 10.90
CA HIS A 140 -14.65 8.05 10.39
C HIS A 140 -15.91 8.53 9.64
N VAL A 141 -15.73 9.52 8.76
CA VAL A 141 -16.85 10.18 8.08
C VAL A 141 -17.57 9.20 7.17
N ALA A 142 -18.86 9.00 7.39
CA ALA A 142 -19.69 8.19 6.51
C ALA A 142 -19.83 8.87 5.14
N PRO A 143 -19.93 8.13 4.03
CA PRO A 143 -20.13 8.71 2.71
C PRO A 143 -21.53 9.27 2.54
N ARG A 144 -21.66 10.26 1.66
CA ARG A 144 -22.91 10.48 0.97
C ARG A 144 -23.09 9.38 -0.06
N VAL A 145 -24.21 8.66 0.02
CA VAL A 145 -24.51 7.53 -0.86
C VAL A 145 -25.52 7.97 -1.93
N GLU A 146 -25.25 7.62 -3.17
CA GLU A 146 -26.13 7.84 -4.31
C GLU A 146 -26.19 6.57 -5.16
N ARG A 147 -27.38 6.18 -5.59
CA ARG A 147 -27.57 5.07 -6.53
C ARG A 147 -27.71 5.59 -7.95
N ARG A 148 -26.91 5.06 -8.88
CA ARG A 148 -26.95 5.42 -10.31
C ARG A 148 -27.09 4.13 -11.13
N GLY A 149 -28.34 3.70 -11.35
CA GLY A 149 -28.62 2.40 -11.95
C GLY A 149 -28.18 1.27 -11.03
N ASP A 150 -27.27 0.44 -11.50
CA ASP A 150 -26.63 -0.67 -10.79
C ASP A 150 -25.33 -0.29 -10.03
N VAL A 151 -24.98 1.02 -10.06
CA VAL A 151 -23.76 1.53 -9.40
C VAL A 151 -24.12 2.21 -8.09
N THR A 152 -23.46 1.81 -6.98
CA THR A 152 -23.49 2.56 -5.72
C THR A 152 -22.30 3.52 -5.68
N VAL A 153 -22.59 4.82 -5.52
CA VAL A 153 -21.59 5.89 -5.42
C VAL A 153 -21.50 6.38 -3.99
N CYS A 154 -20.30 6.33 -3.41
CA CYS A 154 -19.96 6.88 -2.11
C CYS A 154 -19.08 8.12 -2.32
N SER A 155 -19.38 9.26 -1.69
CA SER A 155 -18.62 10.49 -1.87
C SER A 155 -18.40 11.26 -0.56
N TRP A 156 -17.24 11.95 -0.47
CA TRP A 156 -16.81 12.77 0.67
C TRP A 156 -16.21 14.12 0.20
N GLY A 157 -16.93 14.80 -0.68
CA GLY A 157 -16.42 16.02 -1.29
C GLY A 157 -15.70 15.73 -2.61
N ALA A 158 -14.39 15.82 -2.63
CA ALA A 158 -13.58 15.54 -3.82
C ALA A 158 -13.35 14.04 -4.03
N GLU A 159 -13.20 13.31 -2.94
CA GLU A 159 -13.00 11.85 -2.98
C GLU A 159 -14.32 11.13 -3.22
N ALA A 160 -14.29 10.14 -4.09
CA ALA A 160 -15.45 9.32 -4.41
C ALA A 160 -15.05 7.88 -4.73
N MET A 161 -15.98 6.96 -4.47
CA MET A 161 -15.86 5.55 -4.83
C MET A 161 -17.11 5.10 -5.58
N ALA A 162 -16.95 4.30 -6.63
CA ALA A 162 -18.05 3.64 -7.34
C ALA A 162 -17.95 2.14 -7.13
N LEU A 163 -19.03 1.54 -6.64
CA LEU A 163 -19.14 0.09 -6.43
C LEU A 163 -20.07 -0.50 -7.49
N THR A 164 -19.59 -1.53 -8.18
CA THR A 164 -20.40 -2.38 -9.10
C THR A 164 -20.30 -3.84 -8.67
N CYS A 165 -21.36 -4.60 -8.93
CA CYS A 165 -21.46 -6.01 -8.60
C CYS A 165 -21.97 -6.81 -9.80
N SER A 166 -21.46 -8.04 -10.02
CA SER A 166 -21.91 -8.92 -11.10
C SER A 166 -23.30 -9.52 -10.85
N ALA A 167 -23.73 -9.57 -9.59
CA ALA A 167 -25.08 -9.91 -9.20
C ALA A 167 -25.92 -8.65 -8.95
N ASN A 168 -27.22 -8.76 -9.09
CA ASN A 168 -28.14 -7.65 -8.78
C ASN A 168 -28.31 -7.54 -7.24
N LEU A 169 -27.24 -7.11 -6.56
CA LEU A 169 -27.21 -6.88 -5.13
C LEU A 169 -27.19 -5.38 -4.84
N ASP A 170 -28.07 -4.94 -3.96
CA ASP A 170 -28.06 -3.58 -3.45
C ASP A 170 -27.12 -3.51 -2.24
N LEU A 171 -25.85 -3.24 -2.51
CA LEU A 171 -24.81 -3.16 -1.49
C LEU A 171 -24.81 -1.76 -0.86
N GLU A 172 -25.65 -1.60 0.15
CA GLU A 172 -25.67 -0.34 0.94
C GLU A 172 -24.48 -0.28 1.91
N PRO A 173 -23.73 0.82 1.93
CA PRO A 173 -22.64 1.02 2.88
C PRO A 173 -23.09 0.94 4.34
N GLY A 174 -22.31 0.21 5.16
CA GLY A 174 -22.57 -0.02 6.58
C GLY A 174 -23.52 -1.19 6.85
N GLY A 175 -24.10 -1.83 5.82
CA GLY A 175 -24.90 -3.02 5.93
C GLY A 175 -24.09 -4.31 5.78
N THR A 176 -24.68 -5.42 6.22
CA THR A 176 -24.22 -6.78 5.91
C THR A 176 -25.18 -7.41 4.92
N HIS A 177 -24.66 -7.88 3.81
CA HIS A 177 -25.42 -8.55 2.75
C HIS A 177 -25.04 -10.01 2.71
N THR A 178 -26.03 -10.87 2.56
CA THR A 178 -25.83 -12.32 2.45
C THR A 178 -26.32 -12.80 1.10
N VAL A 179 -25.52 -13.62 0.43
CA VAL A 179 -25.87 -14.24 -0.85
C VAL A 179 -25.29 -15.65 -0.91
N THR A 180 -26.03 -16.57 -1.53
CA THR A 180 -25.51 -17.91 -1.82
C THR A 180 -24.90 -17.93 -3.21
N ILE A 181 -23.70 -18.47 -3.34
CA ILE A 181 -23.01 -18.68 -4.61
C ILE A 181 -23.08 -20.18 -4.87
N GLU A 182 -23.71 -20.56 -6.00
CA GLU A 182 -23.84 -21.97 -6.40
C GLU A 182 -22.51 -22.53 -6.93
N ALA A 183 -22.33 -23.84 -6.88
CA ALA A 183 -21.11 -24.47 -7.37
C ALA A 183 -20.84 -24.13 -8.84
N GLY A 184 -19.64 -23.62 -9.11
CA GLY A 184 -19.22 -23.17 -10.45
C GLY A 184 -19.63 -21.74 -10.78
N GLU A 185 -20.32 -21.04 -9.89
CA GLU A 185 -20.65 -19.62 -10.05
C GLU A 185 -19.64 -18.70 -9.41
N ASP A 186 -19.61 -17.44 -9.88
CA ASP A 186 -18.73 -16.37 -9.41
C ASP A 186 -19.53 -15.13 -9.04
N LEU A 187 -19.08 -14.47 -7.99
CA LEU A 187 -19.54 -13.14 -7.61
C LEU A 187 -18.36 -12.16 -7.67
N THR A 188 -18.44 -11.15 -8.52
CA THR A 188 -17.39 -10.14 -8.67
C THR A 188 -17.88 -8.78 -8.20
N ILE A 189 -17.15 -8.15 -7.29
CA ILE A 189 -17.35 -6.77 -6.86
C ILE A 189 -16.16 -5.94 -7.29
N VAL A 190 -16.44 -4.76 -7.83
CA VAL A 190 -15.43 -3.81 -8.32
C VAL A 190 -15.62 -2.47 -7.65
N VAL A 191 -14.53 -1.88 -7.17
CA VAL A 191 -14.51 -0.54 -6.60
C VAL A 191 -13.56 0.33 -7.40
N GLY A 192 -14.09 1.37 -8.04
CA GLY A 192 -13.31 2.46 -8.64
C GLY A 192 -13.18 3.62 -7.66
N VAL A 193 -12.02 4.28 -7.62
CA VAL A 193 -11.76 5.44 -6.75
C VAL A 193 -11.38 6.64 -7.59
N ALA A 194 -11.87 7.82 -7.27
CA ALA A 194 -11.48 9.09 -7.88
C ALA A 194 -11.27 10.18 -6.82
N ASP A 195 -10.40 11.14 -7.15
CA ASP A 195 -10.13 12.36 -6.40
C ASP A 195 -9.99 13.52 -7.38
N HIS A 196 -10.92 14.48 -7.35
CA HIS A 196 -11.00 15.62 -8.29
C HIS A 196 -11.08 15.25 -9.78
N GLU A 197 -11.08 13.96 -10.12
CA GLU A 197 -11.14 13.42 -11.48
C GLU A 197 -12.52 12.80 -11.73
N PRO A 198 -12.90 12.55 -12.98
CA PRO A 198 -14.14 11.85 -13.28
C PRO A 198 -14.13 10.44 -12.64
N LEU A 199 -15.16 10.15 -11.84
CA LEU A 199 -15.33 8.82 -11.26
C LEU A 199 -15.66 7.81 -12.38
N ILE A 200 -14.82 6.81 -12.51
CA ILE A 200 -15.00 5.72 -13.47
C ILE A 200 -15.60 4.53 -12.75
N TYR A 201 -16.59 3.91 -13.34
CA TYR A 201 -17.08 2.60 -12.95
C TYR A 201 -16.95 1.62 -14.11
N VAL A 202 -16.58 0.40 -13.78
CA VAL A 202 -16.24 -0.63 -14.75
C VAL A 202 -17.18 -1.81 -14.55
N ASP A 203 -17.69 -2.34 -15.65
CA ASP A 203 -18.42 -3.60 -15.64
C ASP A 203 -17.58 -4.73 -15.03
N PRO A 204 -18.13 -5.57 -14.13
CA PRO A 204 -17.37 -6.59 -13.42
C PRO A 204 -16.64 -7.59 -14.32
N ALA A 205 -17.21 -7.98 -15.46
CA ALA A 205 -16.55 -8.89 -16.39
C ALA A 205 -15.35 -8.22 -17.08
N ARG A 206 -15.48 -6.94 -17.44
CA ARG A 206 -14.37 -6.14 -18.00
C ARG A 206 -13.28 -5.89 -16.96
N ALA A 207 -13.65 -5.62 -15.71
CA ALA A 207 -12.70 -5.44 -14.63
C ALA A 207 -11.90 -6.72 -14.37
N TRP A 208 -12.58 -7.90 -14.41
CA TRP A 208 -11.89 -9.19 -14.30
C TRP A 208 -10.94 -9.45 -15.48
N ALA A 209 -11.33 -9.10 -16.69
CA ALA A 209 -10.44 -9.18 -17.84
C ALA A 209 -9.20 -8.28 -17.67
N ALA A 210 -9.37 -7.08 -17.09
CA ALA A 210 -8.26 -6.18 -16.77
C ALA A 210 -7.32 -6.79 -15.71
N VAL A 211 -7.83 -7.51 -14.68
CA VAL A 211 -6.98 -8.25 -13.74
C VAL A 211 -6.13 -9.30 -14.47
N CYS A 212 -6.73 -10.06 -15.40
CA CYS A 212 -5.99 -11.05 -16.19
C CYS A 212 -4.91 -10.41 -17.08
N ASP A 213 -5.15 -9.20 -17.58
CA ASP A 213 -4.17 -8.43 -18.36
C ASP A 213 -3.04 -7.93 -17.46
N ASP A 214 -3.36 -7.37 -16.29
CA ASP A 214 -2.41 -6.90 -15.29
C ASP A 214 -1.48 -8.03 -14.81
N GLU A 215 -2.03 -9.22 -14.55
CA GLU A 215 -1.23 -10.40 -14.22
C GLU A 215 -0.23 -10.79 -15.31
N ARG A 216 -0.60 -10.63 -16.59
CA ARG A 216 0.36 -10.85 -17.70
C ARG A 216 1.47 -9.81 -17.69
N GLY A 217 1.14 -8.56 -17.38
CA GLY A 217 2.11 -7.48 -17.19
C GLY A 217 3.10 -7.80 -16.07
N TRP A 218 2.62 -8.23 -14.91
CA TRP A 218 3.46 -8.63 -13.78
C TRP A 218 4.40 -9.79 -14.14
N ARG A 219 3.91 -10.86 -14.76
CA ARG A 219 4.74 -12.00 -15.21
C ARG A 219 5.76 -11.59 -16.26
N SER A 220 5.36 -10.73 -17.21
CA SER A 220 6.29 -10.19 -18.20
C SER A 220 7.41 -9.38 -17.56
N TRP A 221 7.08 -8.59 -16.52
CA TRP A 221 8.09 -7.87 -15.75
C TRP A 221 9.03 -8.81 -14.98
N CYS A 222 8.54 -9.92 -14.44
CA CYS A 222 9.37 -10.91 -13.76
C CYS A 222 10.25 -11.73 -14.70
N ALA A 223 9.89 -11.86 -15.99
CA ALA A 223 10.55 -12.75 -16.94
C ALA A 223 12.04 -12.43 -17.19
N ASP A 224 12.45 -11.17 -16.95
CA ASP A 224 13.85 -10.75 -17.11
C ASP A 224 14.71 -10.99 -15.87
N ILE A 225 14.09 -11.42 -14.74
CA ILE A 225 14.82 -11.71 -13.52
C ILE A 225 15.54 -13.06 -13.70
N PRO A 226 16.87 -13.15 -13.46
CA PRO A 226 17.62 -14.39 -13.68
C PRO A 226 17.05 -15.57 -12.90
N ASP A 227 17.05 -16.76 -13.51
CA ASP A 227 16.51 -17.98 -12.91
C ASP A 227 17.48 -18.63 -11.91
N ASP A 228 18.78 -18.31 -11.99
CA ASP A 228 19.84 -18.92 -11.19
C ASP A 228 20.17 -18.16 -9.89
N ILE A 229 19.41 -17.13 -9.55
CA ILE A 229 19.61 -16.41 -8.28
C ILE A 229 19.13 -17.25 -7.09
N PRO A 230 19.87 -17.27 -5.96
CA PRO A 230 19.42 -17.95 -4.75
C PRO A 230 18.08 -17.43 -4.25
N HIS A 231 17.18 -18.34 -3.84
CA HIS A 231 15.86 -18.01 -3.30
C HIS A 231 15.00 -17.14 -4.23
N ARG A 232 15.06 -17.41 -5.53
CA ARG A 232 14.40 -16.61 -6.59
C ARG A 232 12.95 -16.23 -6.25
N ASP A 233 12.13 -17.16 -5.79
CA ASP A 233 10.72 -16.91 -5.48
C ASP A 233 10.56 -15.84 -4.40
N THR A 234 11.37 -15.88 -3.35
CA THR A 234 11.38 -14.89 -2.27
C THR A 234 11.88 -13.53 -2.76
N VAL A 235 12.94 -13.54 -3.60
CA VAL A 235 13.47 -12.30 -4.22
C VAL A 235 12.42 -11.67 -5.12
N VAL A 236 11.80 -12.44 -6.01
CA VAL A 236 10.73 -11.97 -6.90
C VAL A 236 9.57 -11.39 -6.08
N ARG A 237 9.12 -12.08 -5.02
CA ARG A 237 8.06 -11.56 -4.14
C ARG A 237 8.44 -10.23 -3.50
N SER A 238 9.67 -10.09 -3.05
CA SER A 238 10.19 -8.85 -2.45
C SER A 238 10.24 -7.71 -3.46
N LEU A 239 10.72 -7.99 -4.68
CA LEU A 239 10.78 -6.99 -5.76
C LEU A 239 9.40 -6.55 -6.23
N LEU A 240 8.43 -7.47 -6.31
CA LEU A 240 7.03 -7.14 -6.59
C LEU A 240 6.46 -6.23 -5.51
N THR A 241 6.80 -6.47 -4.23
CA THR A 241 6.39 -5.61 -3.10
C THR A 241 7.01 -4.23 -3.22
N LEU A 242 8.31 -4.12 -3.51
CA LEU A 242 8.98 -2.83 -3.73
C LEU A 242 8.35 -2.05 -4.90
N ARG A 243 8.06 -2.75 -5.99
CA ARG A 243 7.40 -2.14 -7.16
C ARG A 243 5.98 -1.66 -6.82
N LEU A 244 5.20 -2.46 -6.07
CA LEU A 244 3.88 -2.05 -5.59
C LEU A 244 3.93 -0.80 -4.72
N LEU A 245 4.96 -0.67 -3.88
CA LEU A 245 5.19 0.48 -3.01
C LEU A 245 5.89 1.65 -3.73
N THR A 246 6.01 1.61 -5.05
CA THR A 246 6.50 2.74 -5.86
C THR A 246 5.31 3.51 -6.40
N TYR A 247 5.15 4.75 -5.98
CA TYR A 247 4.04 5.61 -6.41
C TYR A 247 4.20 6.00 -7.89
N SER A 248 3.46 5.36 -8.79
CA SER A 248 3.63 5.46 -10.24
C SER A 248 3.56 6.88 -10.81
N PRO A 249 2.75 7.84 -10.27
CA PRO A 249 2.73 9.20 -10.82
C PRO A 249 4.03 10.00 -10.63
N SER A 250 4.85 9.67 -9.64
CA SER A 250 6.10 10.41 -9.37
C SER A 250 7.35 9.54 -9.36
N GLY A 251 7.23 8.22 -9.19
CA GLY A 251 8.34 7.29 -8.95
C GLY A 251 8.83 7.27 -7.50
N ALA A 252 8.10 7.87 -6.56
CA ALA A 252 8.47 7.88 -5.15
C ALA A 252 8.32 6.49 -4.53
N PRO A 253 9.36 5.89 -3.92
CA PRO A 253 9.23 4.69 -3.12
C PRO A 253 8.62 5.04 -1.75
N VAL A 254 7.54 4.38 -1.37
CA VAL A 254 6.88 4.54 -0.06
C VAL A 254 7.50 3.58 0.93
N ALA A 255 7.87 4.06 2.12
CA ALA A 255 8.49 3.20 3.13
C ALA A 255 7.51 2.15 3.67
N ALA A 256 6.23 2.53 3.89
CA ALA A 256 5.16 1.59 4.19
C ALA A 256 3.79 2.13 3.73
N PRO A 257 2.80 1.26 3.45
CA PRO A 257 1.45 1.70 3.09
C PRO A 257 0.63 2.12 4.32
N THR A 258 1.17 1.98 5.53
CA THR A 258 0.48 2.17 6.81
C THR A 258 1.07 3.29 7.64
N THR A 259 0.26 3.82 8.55
CA THR A 259 0.74 4.64 9.67
C THR A 259 0.66 3.86 10.98
N SER A 260 1.51 4.23 11.93
CA SER A 260 1.38 3.95 13.37
C SER A 260 1.27 2.48 13.76
N LEU A 261 1.84 1.57 12.95
CA LEU A 261 2.13 0.24 13.44
C LEU A 261 3.29 0.34 14.45
N PRO A 262 3.17 -0.26 15.65
CA PRO A 262 4.13 -0.08 16.73
C PRO A 262 5.43 -0.86 16.49
N GLU A 263 6.56 -0.27 16.88
CA GLU A 263 7.82 -1.01 17.01
C GLU A 263 7.74 -2.08 18.11
N ASP A 264 6.97 -1.78 19.16
CA ASP A 264 6.66 -2.70 20.26
C ASP A 264 5.19 -2.55 20.64
N PRO A 265 4.37 -3.64 20.59
CA PRO A 265 2.95 -3.57 20.92
C PRO A 265 2.68 -2.97 22.30
N GLY A 266 1.83 -1.95 22.35
CA GLY A 266 1.55 -1.15 23.53
C GLY A 266 2.53 0.02 23.74
N GLY A 267 3.57 0.14 22.91
CA GLY A 267 4.56 1.21 22.97
C GLY A 267 4.09 2.52 22.32
N ILE A 268 4.98 3.54 22.40
CA ILE A 268 4.70 4.90 21.91
C ILE A 268 5.39 5.23 20.59
N ARG A 269 6.23 4.33 20.07
CA ARG A 269 6.97 4.50 18.82
C ARG A 269 6.14 4.00 17.65
N ASN A 270 5.17 4.81 17.24
CA ASN A 270 4.15 4.50 16.24
C ASN A 270 4.19 5.59 15.17
N TRP A 271 5.06 5.43 14.17
CA TRP A 271 5.37 6.48 13.21
C TRP A 271 4.54 6.36 11.93
N ASP A 272 4.33 7.50 11.26
CA ASP A 272 3.74 7.51 9.92
C ASP A 272 4.82 7.27 8.87
N TYR A 273 4.79 6.10 8.23
CA TYR A 273 5.75 5.69 7.20
C TYR A 273 5.23 5.82 5.77
N ARG A 274 4.08 6.49 5.56
CA ARG A 274 3.47 6.67 4.23
C ARG A 274 4.16 7.75 3.39
N PHE A 275 5.43 7.97 3.61
CA PHE A 275 6.29 8.94 2.94
C PHE A 275 7.46 8.24 2.27
N ALA A 276 8.26 9.01 1.55
CA ALA A 276 9.41 8.53 0.82
C ALA A 276 10.71 9.09 1.43
N TRP A 277 11.63 8.19 1.80
CA TRP A 277 12.96 8.52 2.30
C TRP A 277 14.00 8.38 1.20
N PRO A 278 14.92 9.36 1.01
CA PRO A 278 16.08 9.22 0.13
C PRO A 278 16.92 7.97 0.44
N ARG A 279 17.08 7.61 1.70
CA ARG A 279 17.78 6.41 2.17
C ARG A 279 17.13 5.15 1.62
N ASP A 280 15.82 4.99 1.79
CA ASP A 280 15.06 3.82 1.36
C ASP A 280 15.07 3.69 -0.17
N ALA A 281 14.92 4.83 -0.89
CA ALA A 281 15.06 4.87 -2.34
C ALA A 281 16.46 4.38 -2.78
N SER A 282 17.51 4.78 -2.08
CA SER A 282 18.89 4.42 -2.40
C SER A 282 19.14 2.91 -2.18
N ILE A 283 18.62 2.33 -1.10
CA ILE A 283 18.69 0.88 -0.84
C ILE A 283 17.92 0.12 -1.93
N GLY A 284 16.73 0.60 -2.31
CA GLY A 284 15.92 0.02 -3.38
C GLY A 284 16.63 0.01 -4.74
N ILE A 285 17.42 1.05 -5.06
CA ILE A 285 18.27 1.11 -6.26
C ILE A 285 19.21 -0.10 -6.30
N GLY A 286 19.91 -0.37 -5.20
CA GLY A 286 20.82 -1.52 -5.12
C GLY A 286 20.08 -2.85 -5.31
N ALA A 287 18.89 -3.01 -4.75
CA ALA A 287 18.07 -4.21 -4.88
C ALA A 287 17.65 -4.46 -6.35
N PHE A 288 17.18 -3.44 -7.05
CA PHE A 288 16.79 -3.56 -8.45
C PHE A 288 17.98 -3.81 -9.37
N LEU A 289 19.11 -3.11 -9.19
CA LEU A 289 20.32 -3.34 -9.97
C LEU A 289 20.88 -4.75 -9.79
N GLY A 290 20.79 -5.31 -8.57
CA GLY A 290 21.24 -6.65 -8.26
C GLY A 290 20.57 -7.77 -9.05
N VAL A 291 19.42 -7.48 -9.68
CA VAL A 291 18.64 -8.43 -10.50
C VAL A 291 18.43 -7.93 -11.93
N GLY A 292 19.15 -6.90 -12.36
CA GLY A 292 19.08 -6.37 -13.74
C GLY A 292 17.83 -5.53 -14.02
N LYS A 293 17.15 -4.99 -13.00
CA LYS A 293 16.01 -4.07 -13.14
C LYS A 293 16.48 -2.60 -13.13
N ASP A 294 17.29 -2.28 -14.11
CA ASP A 294 18.00 -1.00 -14.21
C ASP A 294 17.06 0.20 -14.39
N ASP A 295 15.93 0.01 -15.05
CA ASP A 295 14.96 1.07 -15.29
C ASP A 295 14.29 1.52 -13.99
N GLU A 296 13.91 0.60 -13.11
CA GLU A 296 13.36 0.91 -11.77
C GLU A 296 14.41 1.65 -10.94
N ALA A 297 15.66 1.20 -10.94
CA ALA A 297 16.76 1.85 -10.24
C ALA A 297 16.99 3.30 -10.74
N ARG A 298 16.94 3.52 -12.05
CA ARG A 298 17.07 4.85 -12.67
C ARG A 298 15.89 5.75 -12.32
N HIS A 299 14.67 5.23 -12.28
CA HIS A 299 13.48 5.97 -11.87
C HIS A 299 13.57 6.44 -10.42
N PHE A 300 14.06 5.60 -9.50
CA PHE A 300 14.27 5.99 -8.10
C PHE A 300 15.29 7.12 -7.97
N LEU A 301 16.43 7.02 -8.64
CA LEU A 301 17.42 8.11 -8.62
C LEU A 301 16.85 9.39 -9.26
N ALA A 302 16.13 9.27 -10.36
CA ALA A 302 15.50 10.42 -11.02
C ALA A 302 14.49 11.12 -10.09
N TRP A 303 13.61 10.35 -9.41
CA TRP A 303 12.70 10.89 -8.41
C TRP A 303 13.45 11.62 -7.30
N LEU A 304 14.44 10.97 -6.70
CA LEU A 304 15.22 11.50 -5.57
C LEU A 304 15.88 12.85 -5.94
N LEU A 305 16.53 12.89 -7.10
CA LEU A 305 17.17 14.11 -7.59
C LEU A 305 16.16 15.20 -7.94
N HIS A 306 14.99 14.85 -8.45
CA HIS A 306 13.93 15.81 -8.72
C HIS A 306 13.33 16.36 -7.42
N ALA A 307 12.98 15.49 -6.51
CA ALA A 307 12.31 15.81 -5.24
C ALA A 307 13.21 16.70 -4.36
N SER A 308 14.53 16.40 -4.27
CA SER A 308 15.49 17.19 -3.48
C SER A 308 15.87 18.54 -4.11
N ARG A 309 15.42 18.85 -5.34
CA ARG A 309 15.89 20.01 -6.12
C ARG A 309 15.70 21.36 -5.41
N ARG A 310 14.62 21.51 -4.64
CA ARG A 310 14.28 22.76 -3.96
C ARG A 310 15.15 23.05 -2.76
N ASP A 311 15.67 22.00 -2.12
CA ASP A 311 16.35 22.07 -0.84
C ASP A 311 17.86 22.04 -0.96
N ARG A 312 18.39 21.77 -2.17
CA ARG A 312 19.84 21.69 -2.40
C ARG A 312 20.58 22.93 -1.95
N PRO A 313 21.74 22.75 -1.31
CA PRO A 313 22.48 21.49 -1.14
C PRO A 313 21.99 20.61 0.00
N ARG A 314 21.00 21.03 0.80
CA ARG A 314 20.42 20.18 1.85
C ARG A 314 19.63 19.02 1.24
N LEU A 315 19.81 17.83 1.80
CA LEU A 315 19.01 16.65 1.48
C LEU A 315 17.90 16.50 2.53
N PRO A 316 16.60 16.55 2.16
CA PRO A 316 15.51 16.26 3.07
C PRO A 316 15.58 14.83 3.58
N VAL A 317 15.22 14.59 4.85
CA VAL A 317 15.18 13.25 5.45
C VAL A 317 14.06 12.41 4.82
N LEU A 318 12.89 13.03 4.64
CA LEU A 318 11.74 12.42 3.99
C LEU A 318 10.91 13.46 3.24
N LEU A 319 10.15 12.99 2.28
CA LEU A 319 9.29 13.80 1.41
C LEU A 319 7.93 13.11 1.20
N THR A 320 6.91 13.89 0.87
CA THR A 320 5.65 13.34 0.37
C THR A 320 5.87 12.65 -0.98
N LEU A 321 4.90 11.86 -1.42
CA LEU A 321 4.94 11.18 -2.73
C LEU A 321 5.13 12.14 -3.92
N HIS A 322 4.76 13.41 -3.74
CA HIS A 322 4.92 14.47 -4.74
C HIS A 322 6.20 15.30 -4.57
N GLY A 323 7.15 14.86 -3.73
CA GLY A 323 8.42 15.55 -3.49
C GLY A 323 8.27 16.89 -2.77
N ARG A 324 7.32 17.00 -1.85
CA ARG A 324 7.12 18.18 -0.98
C ARG A 324 7.45 17.81 0.45
N HIS A 325 7.76 18.80 1.27
CA HIS A 325 7.83 18.59 2.72
C HIS A 325 6.45 18.17 3.24
N PRO A 326 6.36 17.12 4.08
CA PRO A 326 5.10 16.79 4.73
C PRO A 326 4.67 17.93 5.66
N ARG A 327 3.38 17.97 5.97
CA ARG A 327 2.88 18.80 7.07
C ARG A 327 3.45 18.25 8.38
N GLY A 328 3.55 19.09 9.41
CA GLY A 328 4.04 18.69 10.72
C GLY A 328 3.30 17.45 11.27
N GLU A 329 3.98 16.74 12.18
CA GLU A 329 3.41 15.57 12.85
C GLU A 329 2.22 15.96 13.72
N GLY A 330 1.12 15.21 13.61
CA GLY A 330 -0.09 15.34 14.40
C GLY A 330 -0.57 13.99 14.93
N GLU A 331 -1.57 14.01 15.82
CA GLU A 331 -2.16 12.82 16.43
C GLU A 331 -3.62 12.66 16.02
N MET A 332 -4.00 11.44 15.64
CA MET A 332 -5.41 11.02 15.48
C MET A 332 -5.96 10.60 16.87
N THR A 333 -6.44 11.55 17.63
CA THR A 333 -6.77 11.36 19.06
C THR A 333 -7.88 10.36 19.32
N GLY A 334 -8.78 10.12 18.37
CA GLY A 334 -9.89 9.17 18.50
C GLY A 334 -9.54 7.72 18.18
N TRP A 335 -8.31 7.45 17.70
CA TRP A 335 -7.90 6.14 17.23
C TRP A 335 -7.22 5.32 18.34
N PRO A 336 -7.60 4.04 18.52
CA PRO A 336 -7.01 3.19 19.56
C PRO A 336 -5.57 2.78 19.27
N GLY A 337 -5.14 2.79 18.01
CA GLY A 337 -3.87 2.21 17.57
C GLY A 337 -3.93 0.68 17.43
N TYR A 338 -2.99 0.12 16.68
CA TYR A 338 -2.81 -1.33 16.59
C TYR A 338 -2.47 -1.91 17.96
N ALA A 339 -3.21 -2.92 18.40
CA ALA A 339 -3.08 -3.50 19.74
C ALA A 339 -3.02 -2.44 20.87
N ASN A 340 -3.84 -1.37 20.76
CA ASN A 340 -3.88 -0.20 21.66
C ASN A 340 -2.57 0.58 21.77
N SER A 341 -1.72 0.53 20.77
CA SER A 341 -0.46 1.28 20.74
C SER A 341 -0.72 2.74 20.34
N ARG A 342 -0.56 3.64 21.29
CA ARG A 342 -0.77 5.09 21.09
C ARG A 342 0.53 5.86 21.29
N PRO A 343 0.63 7.08 20.70
CA PRO A 343 -0.34 7.77 19.85
C PRO A 343 -0.43 7.20 18.43
N VAL A 344 -1.57 7.40 17.75
CA VAL A 344 -1.70 7.20 16.31
C VAL A 344 -1.33 8.51 15.63
N ARG A 345 -0.36 8.49 14.71
CA ARG A 345 0.21 9.69 14.11
C ARG A 345 -0.18 9.88 12.65
N VAL A 346 -0.18 11.12 12.24
CA VAL A 346 -0.28 11.59 10.86
C VAL A 346 0.84 12.59 10.63
N GLY A 347 1.56 12.45 9.52
CA GLY A 347 2.81 13.18 9.34
C GLY A 347 3.96 12.56 10.12
N ASN A 348 5.18 13.05 9.90
CA ASN A 348 6.37 12.52 10.54
C ASN A 348 7.38 13.63 10.83
N GLY A 349 7.67 13.87 12.11
CA GLY A 349 8.55 14.93 12.58
C GLY A 349 10.03 14.73 12.23
N ALA A 350 10.45 13.55 11.73
CA ALA A 350 11.78 13.37 11.19
C ALA A 350 12.05 14.23 9.95
N ALA A 351 11.01 14.77 9.31
CA ALA A 351 11.16 15.69 8.19
C ALA A 351 11.99 16.95 8.49
N ASP A 352 11.99 17.38 9.75
CA ASP A 352 12.71 18.58 10.20
C ASP A 352 14.13 18.27 10.69
N GLN A 353 14.52 16.99 10.78
CA GLN A 353 15.82 16.56 11.24
C GLN A 353 16.93 16.82 10.20
N HIS A 354 18.17 16.78 10.67
CA HIS A 354 19.36 16.70 9.86
C HIS A 354 19.97 15.31 10.01
N GLN A 355 20.26 14.64 8.89
CA GLN A 355 20.82 13.28 8.85
C GLN A 355 21.91 13.21 7.79
N LEU A 356 23.15 13.04 8.21
CA LEU A 356 24.30 12.99 7.30
C LEU A 356 24.44 11.65 6.57
N ASP A 357 23.97 10.57 7.17
CA ASP A 357 23.99 9.25 6.55
C ASP A 357 23.18 9.22 5.24
N GLY A 358 22.07 9.97 5.16
CA GLY A 358 21.24 10.08 3.96
C GLY A 358 22.03 10.50 2.71
N TYR A 359 23.00 11.41 2.86
CA TYR A 359 23.86 11.82 1.75
C TYR A 359 24.75 10.69 1.26
N GLY A 360 25.28 9.87 2.18
CA GLY A 360 26.09 8.69 1.86
C GLY A 360 25.32 7.70 1.03
N TRP A 361 24.09 7.40 1.41
CA TRP A 361 23.20 6.49 0.68
C TRP A 361 22.93 6.96 -0.76
N VAL A 362 22.67 8.26 -0.96
CA VAL A 362 22.41 8.83 -2.29
C VAL A 362 23.65 8.77 -3.17
N ILE A 363 24.83 9.05 -2.62
CA ILE A 363 26.09 9.00 -3.35
C ILE A 363 26.43 7.55 -3.74
N ASP A 364 26.24 6.59 -2.82
CA ASP A 364 26.44 5.18 -3.08
C ASP A 364 25.49 4.66 -4.19
N ALA A 365 24.22 5.01 -4.13
CA ALA A 365 23.24 4.66 -5.18
C ALA A 365 23.64 5.18 -6.56
N ALA A 366 24.15 6.42 -6.63
CA ALA A 366 24.65 6.98 -7.89
C ALA A 366 25.91 6.26 -8.38
N TRP A 367 26.78 5.84 -7.45
CA TRP A 367 27.96 5.03 -7.76
C TRP A 367 27.57 3.66 -8.29
N LEU A 368 26.62 2.95 -7.67
CA LEU A 368 26.12 1.66 -8.10
C LEU A 368 25.59 1.72 -9.54
N LEU A 369 24.77 2.73 -9.87
CA LEU A 369 24.29 2.96 -11.24
C LEU A 369 25.43 3.18 -12.22
N THR A 370 26.46 3.96 -11.83
CA THR A 370 27.62 4.20 -12.69
C THR A 370 28.44 2.92 -12.88
N ALA A 371 28.61 2.13 -11.83
CA ALA A 371 29.30 0.84 -11.88
C ALA A 371 28.56 -0.18 -12.77
N ALA A 372 27.21 -0.09 -12.83
CA ALA A 372 26.37 -0.86 -13.74
C ALA A 372 26.42 -0.35 -15.20
N GLY A 373 27.23 0.68 -15.51
CA GLY A 373 27.43 1.20 -16.87
C GLY A 373 26.51 2.38 -17.24
N HIS A 374 25.71 2.89 -16.33
CA HIS A 374 24.82 4.04 -16.59
C HIS A 374 25.55 5.35 -16.38
N GLY A 375 25.64 6.16 -17.44
CA GLY A 375 26.26 7.49 -17.36
C GLY A 375 25.44 8.49 -16.55
N LEU A 376 26.11 9.33 -15.76
CA LEU A 376 25.45 10.42 -15.05
C LEU A 376 25.38 11.67 -15.93
N TYR A 377 24.20 12.31 -15.96
CA TYR A 377 24.06 13.62 -16.58
C TYR A 377 24.83 14.70 -15.81
N THR A 378 25.24 15.75 -16.50
CA THR A 378 25.97 16.88 -15.88
C THR A 378 25.23 17.49 -14.70
N GLU A 379 23.90 17.58 -14.76
CA GLU A 379 23.09 18.10 -13.65
C GLU A 379 23.07 17.16 -12.45
N THR A 380 23.01 15.84 -12.67
CA THR A 380 23.13 14.83 -11.63
C THR A 380 24.47 14.95 -10.92
N TRP A 381 25.56 15.04 -11.67
CA TRP A 381 26.90 15.21 -11.10
C TRP A 381 27.02 16.49 -10.26
N ARG A 382 26.44 17.60 -10.73
CA ARG A 382 26.44 18.87 -9.96
C ARG A 382 25.67 18.74 -8.65
N ALA A 383 24.53 18.03 -8.66
CA ALA A 383 23.75 17.78 -7.46
C ALA A 383 24.52 16.95 -6.44
N LEU A 384 25.11 15.83 -6.88
CA LEU A 384 25.92 14.95 -6.02
C LEU A 384 27.11 15.68 -5.44
N ARG A 385 27.81 16.51 -6.24
CA ARG A 385 28.90 17.33 -5.74
C ARG A 385 28.43 18.32 -4.68
N GLY A 386 27.26 18.96 -4.85
CA GLY A 386 26.68 19.83 -3.83
C GLY A 386 26.39 19.09 -2.52
N PHE A 387 25.92 17.84 -2.60
CA PHE A 387 25.72 16.99 -1.43
C PHE A 387 27.03 16.66 -0.72
N VAL A 388 28.09 16.35 -1.46
CA VAL A 388 29.43 16.12 -0.88
C VAL A 388 29.95 17.37 -0.21
N ASP A 389 29.82 18.54 -0.87
CA ASP A 389 30.26 19.83 -0.32
C ASP A 389 29.52 20.15 1.00
N GLU A 390 28.21 19.84 1.10
CA GLU A 390 27.40 20.00 2.32
C GLU A 390 27.90 19.10 3.44
N VAL A 391 28.17 17.82 3.16
CA VAL A 391 28.75 16.89 4.15
C VAL A 391 30.11 17.40 4.64
N VAL A 392 30.99 17.84 3.76
CA VAL A 392 32.31 18.36 4.13
C VAL A 392 32.18 19.58 5.03
N ALA A 393 31.17 20.43 4.79
CA ALA A 393 30.95 21.63 5.60
C ALA A 393 30.37 21.29 6.99
N ARG A 394 29.54 20.25 7.11
CA ARG A 394 28.67 20.03 8.27
C ARG A 394 28.90 18.72 9.04
N TRP A 395 29.86 17.89 8.67
CA TRP A 395 30.07 16.57 9.29
C TRP A 395 30.39 16.61 10.80
N ARG A 396 30.65 17.79 11.37
CA ARG A 396 30.87 18.01 12.81
C ARG A 396 29.64 18.56 13.53
N ASP A 397 28.60 18.92 12.78
CA ASP A 397 27.34 19.40 13.38
C ASP A 397 26.61 18.22 13.99
N PRO A 398 25.88 18.41 15.11
CA PRO A 398 24.99 17.38 15.63
C PRO A 398 23.98 16.93 14.58
N ASP A 399 23.69 15.61 14.55
CA ASP A 399 22.66 15.07 13.68
C ASP A 399 21.82 14.00 14.40
N ALA A 400 20.62 13.69 13.86
CA ALA A 400 19.73 12.70 14.44
C ALA A 400 20.10 11.25 14.07
N GLY A 401 21.03 11.06 13.12
CA GLY A 401 21.47 9.77 12.62
C GLY A 401 20.38 8.92 11.96
N ILE A 402 20.75 7.73 11.52
CA ILE A 402 19.85 6.78 10.86
C ILE A 402 18.68 6.33 11.76
N TRP A 403 18.85 6.39 13.08
CA TRP A 403 17.83 5.97 14.04
C TRP A 403 16.74 7.02 14.29
N GLU A 404 16.86 8.20 13.67
CA GLU A 404 15.88 9.29 13.78
C GLU A 404 15.55 9.64 15.24
N VAL A 405 16.59 9.75 16.08
CA VAL A 405 16.44 9.99 17.52
C VAL A 405 15.57 11.21 17.77
N ARG A 406 14.53 11.05 18.59
CA ARG A 406 13.64 12.14 19.00
C ARG A 406 14.14 12.73 20.30
N GLY A 407 14.46 14.00 20.31
CA GLY A 407 15.01 14.72 21.45
C GLY A 407 16.15 15.64 21.05
N ASP A 408 16.99 16.05 22.02
CA ASP A 408 18.17 16.84 21.72
C ASP A 408 19.14 16.02 20.87
N GLU A 409 19.56 16.58 19.74
CA GLU A 409 20.52 15.97 18.82
C GLU A 409 21.86 15.73 19.55
N ALA A 410 22.45 14.56 19.37
CA ALA A 410 23.68 14.13 20.03
C ALA A 410 24.95 14.69 19.37
#